data_7ea2eab8fb7dc16b30fc1fe01e66a44a
#
_entry.id   7ea2eab8fb7dc16b30fc1fe01e66a44a
#
_cell.length_a   1.000
_cell.length_b   1.000
_cell.length_c   1.000
_cell.angle_alpha   90.00
_cell.angle_beta   90.00
_cell.angle_gamma   90.00
#
_symmetry.space_group_name_H-M   'P 1'
#
loop_
_entity.id
_entity.type
_entity.pdbx_description
1 polymer ?
#
loop_
_entity_poly.entity_id
_entity_poly.type
_entity_poly.pdbx_seq_one_letter_code
_entity_poly.pdbx_strand_id
1 'polypeptide(L)'
;MGPRQATSPLRIQGYETRPHRQQRLRTCRRSTRLQKYYSREQDTSASEDITLHGPLISSKQRSPEHKRLHPGPGPERPSDNPDPPSKRSRTSKDRLIEHWTLNEYKWPQNPSKPDIIEHCLARPKTPSLRRMKPNSGETISQVKSRPYTDKNYEVYLETKGSFMGRHKDDITRDSKDFYQKLLMKDTKVPRDTVFDDKAFRSTCDRLRKYNETGVIRIIGELIVPSAESAIDLGHVTFPHLIVSMNDGWDSSIPLDEAQLPPPAQSRQFRLPQPQPDYAVGFSRQSFTENQLKKLAPFVGEIGDMSYFMSTAYMYFPFMTAEVKCGMTALDIADRQNAHSMTLSVRGVVKLFRVVKREKELHQQILSFSISHDHQMVRIYGHYPVIDGDKTVYHRHPIHQFSFTALDGKEKWTSYKFVMGMYDDWAPSHFKRLCSAIDELPEVNLDVSQQPDEILPQPELSFSESSGF
;
A
#
# COMPACT_ATOMS: atom_id res chain seq x y z
N MET A 1 -73.20 9.24 -39.66
CA MET A 1 -72.94 8.83 -41.04
C MET A 1 -71.46 8.73 -41.24
N GLY A 2 -71.01 7.52 -41.64
CA GLY A 2 -69.68 6.97 -41.75
C GLY A 2 -68.73 7.62 -42.76
N PRO A 3 -67.64 6.94 -43.24
CA PRO A 3 -67.35 5.54 -43.08
C PRO A 3 -65.88 5.26 -42.66
N ARG A 4 -65.63 4.03 -42.28
CA ARG A 4 -64.38 3.35 -42.05
C ARG A 4 -63.47 3.28 -43.27
N GLN A 5 -62.18 3.45 -43.14
CA GLN A 5 -61.18 2.88 -44.07
C GLN A 5 -60.20 2.02 -43.33
N ALA A 6 -60.11 0.78 -43.82
CA ALA A 6 -59.15 -0.22 -43.46
C ALA A 6 -57.78 0.01 -44.15
N THR A 7 -56.70 -0.16 -43.48
CA THR A 7 -55.36 -0.27 -44.10
C THR A 7 -54.74 -1.59 -43.79
N SER A 8 -54.26 -2.27 -44.82
CA SER A 8 -53.64 -3.59 -44.87
C SER A 8 -52.26 -3.64 -44.25
N PRO A 9 -51.72 -4.83 -43.87
CA PRO A 9 -50.45 -5.01 -43.18
C PRO A 9 -49.27 -4.99 -44.15
N LEU A 10 -48.20 -4.32 -43.74
CA LEU A 10 -46.92 -4.29 -44.43
C LEU A 10 -46.10 -5.59 -44.18
N ARG A 11 -45.65 -6.12 -45.29
CA ARG A 11 -44.83 -7.33 -45.47
C ARG A 11 -43.44 -7.11 -44.92
N ILE A 12 -42.98 -7.94 -43.94
CA ILE A 12 -41.63 -7.96 -43.43
C ILE A 12 -40.78 -8.87 -44.30
N GLN A 13 -39.75 -8.30 -44.96
CA GLN A 13 -38.74 -9.04 -45.69
C GLN A 13 -37.76 -9.68 -44.69
N GLY A 14 -37.50 -10.98 -44.89
CA GLY A 14 -36.56 -11.75 -44.08
C GLY A 14 -35.11 -11.36 -44.36
N TYR A 15 -34.33 -11.24 -43.30
CA TYR A 15 -32.89 -11.20 -43.35
C TYR A 15 -32.33 -12.57 -43.03
N GLU A 16 -31.52 -13.12 -43.96
CA GLU A 16 -30.77 -14.36 -43.80
C GLU A 16 -29.70 -14.23 -42.71
N THR A 17 -29.73 -15.13 -41.73
CA THR A 17 -28.73 -15.24 -40.70
C THR A 17 -27.50 -16.01 -41.17
N ARG A 18 -26.35 -15.35 -41.23
CA ARG A 18 -25.03 -16.00 -41.34
C ARG A 18 -24.61 -16.67 -40.02
N PRO A 19 -23.93 -17.81 -40.02
CA PRO A 19 -23.59 -18.53 -38.81
C PRO A 19 -22.47 -17.82 -38.02
N HIS A 20 -22.73 -17.61 -36.72
CA HIS A 20 -21.78 -17.09 -35.75
C HIS A 20 -20.64 -18.06 -35.52
N ARG A 21 -19.42 -17.59 -35.79
CA ARG A 21 -18.15 -18.22 -35.42
C ARG A 21 -18.00 -18.24 -33.91
N GLN A 22 -18.07 -19.41 -33.29
CA GLN A 22 -17.85 -19.60 -31.85
C GLN A 22 -16.43 -19.14 -31.48
N GLN A 23 -16.34 -18.05 -30.75
CA GLN A 23 -15.13 -17.66 -30.00
C GLN A 23 -15.01 -18.53 -28.77
N ARG A 24 -13.97 -19.37 -28.73
CA ARG A 24 -13.57 -20.15 -27.57
C ARG A 24 -13.19 -19.20 -26.44
N LEU A 25 -13.99 -19.15 -25.38
CA LEU A 25 -13.66 -18.56 -24.10
C LEU A 25 -12.43 -19.25 -23.55
N ARG A 26 -11.33 -18.50 -23.41
CA ARG A 26 -10.14 -18.94 -22.67
C ARG A 26 -10.50 -19.02 -21.19
N THR A 27 -10.72 -20.21 -20.70
CA THR A 27 -10.83 -20.49 -19.28
C THR A 27 -9.52 -20.15 -18.59
N CYS A 28 -9.59 -19.21 -17.67
CA CYS A 28 -8.51 -18.84 -16.76
C CYS A 28 -8.19 -20.08 -15.89
N ARG A 29 -6.98 -20.63 -15.99
CA ARG A 29 -6.52 -21.76 -15.18
C ARG A 29 -6.38 -21.28 -13.73
N ARG A 30 -7.35 -21.54 -12.89
CA ARG A 30 -7.23 -21.48 -11.43
C ARG A 30 -6.24 -22.53 -10.95
N SER A 31 -5.33 -22.10 -10.10
CA SER A 31 -4.27 -22.89 -9.49
C SER A 31 -4.82 -24.12 -8.76
N THR A 32 -4.44 -25.31 -9.21
CA THR A 32 -4.73 -26.63 -8.65
C THR A 32 -4.10 -26.89 -7.26
N ARG A 33 -3.55 -25.88 -6.61
CA ARG A 33 -2.84 -26.02 -5.33
C ARG A 33 -3.75 -25.96 -4.10
N LEU A 34 -4.99 -25.49 -4.25
CA LEU A 34 -5.97 -25.41 -3.14
C LEU A 34 -6.83 -26.68 -2.98
N GLN A 35 -6.92 -27.53 -4.00
CA GLN A 35 -7.73 -28.76 -3.90
C GLN A 35 -7.06 -29.90 -3.11
N LYS A 36 -5.75 -29.86 -2.90
CA LYS A 36 -5.03 -30.90 -2.14
C LYS A 36 -5.08 -30.72 -0.61
N TYR A 37 -5.57 -29.58 -0.12
CA TYR A 37 -5.68 -29.35 1.33
C TYR A 37 -6.99 -29.86 1.94
N TYR A 38 -8.05 -29.97 1.15
CA TYR A 38 -9.39 -30.40 1.62
C TYR A 38 -9.61 -31.90 1.62
N SER A 39 -8.70 -32.72 1.06
CA SER A 39 -8.86 -34.19 1.00
C SER A 39 -8.14 -34.95 2.13
N ARG A 40 -7.54 -34.27 3.11
CA ARG A 40 -6.73 -34.92 4.17
C ARG A 40 -7.30 -34.84 5.57
N GLU A 41 -8.49 -34.28 5.76
CA GLU A 41 -9.14 -34.17 7.09
C GLU A 41 -10.42 -34.97 7.27
N GLN A 42 -10.70 -35.95 6.42
CA GLN A 42 -11.91 -36.77 6.56
C GLN A 42 -11.68 -38.22 7.04
N ASP A 43 -10.47 -38.62 7.35
CA ASP A 43 -10.23 -39.98 7.86
C ASP A 43 -9.46 -39.96 9.18
N THR A 44 -10.10 -39.54 10.27
CA THR A 44 -9.79 -39.99 11.63
C THR A 44 -10.90 -39.55 12.59
N SER A 45 -11.94 -40.39 12.69
CA SER A 45 -12.84 -40.40 13.86
C SER A 45 -13.09 -41.84 14.25
N ALA A 46 -12.38 -42.33 15.26
CA ALA A 46 -12.78 -43.43 16.08
C ALA A 46 -12.17 -43.27 17.47
N SER A 47 -13.05 -43.05 18.39
CA SER A 47 -13.08 -43.37 19.82
C SER A 47 -11.86 -44.02 20.48
N GLU A 48 -11.46 -43.51 21.67
CA GLU A 48 -11.55 -44.31 22.91
C GLU A 48 -11.21 -43.48 24.18
N ASP A 49 -11.82 -43.91 25.24
CA ASP A 49 -12.10 -43.40 26.57
C ASP A 49 -10.89 -43.26 27.52
N ILE A 50 -11.02 -42.26 28.40
CA ILE A 50 -10.76 -42.23 29.86
C ILE A 50 -9.50 -42.90 30.42
N THR A 51 -8.59 -42.16 31.10
CA THR A 51 -8.39 -42.17 32.56
C THR A 51 -7.38 -41.13 33.04
N LEU A 52 -7.75 -40.52 34.15
CA LEU A 52 -6.97 -39.68 35.06
C LEU A 52 -5.78 -40.44 35.69
N HIS A 53 -4.62 -39.76 35.83
CA HIS A 53 -3.80 -39.66 37.06
C HIS A 53 -2.54 -38.86 36.80
N GLY A 54 -2.33 -37.74 37.50
CA GLY A 54 -1.02 -37.20 37.82
C GLY A 54 -0.49 -37.86 39.13
N PRO A 55 0.58 -37.37 39.74
CA PRO A 55 1.55 -36.36 39.43
C PRO A 55 3.02 -36.73 39.73
N LEU A 56 3.93 -35.78 39.68
CA LEU A 56 5.20 -35.60 40.46
C LEU A 56 6.57 -36.00 39.89
N ILE A 57 7.37 -34.95 39.72
CA ILE A 57 8.70 -34.67 40.30
C ILE A 57 9.98 -35.28 39.65
N SER A 58 10.88 -34.32 39.37
CA SER A 58 12.34 -34.29 39.71
C SER A 58 13.38 -34.50 38.63
N SER A 59 14.01 -33.40 38.33
CA SER A 59 15.45 -33.14 38.30
C SER A 59 16.43 -34.20 37.73
N LYS A 60 17.30 -33.79 36.83
CA LYS A 60 18.75 -33.67 36.98
C LYS A 60 19.49 -33.55 35.65
N GLN A 61 20.25 -32.49 35.59
CA GLN A 61 21.60 -32.29 35.04
C GLN A 61 22.33 -33.51 34.44
N ARG A 62 22.93 -33.28 33.26
CA ARG A 62 24.38 -33.38 33.06
C ARG A 62 24.82 -33.19 31.60
N SER A 63 25.70 -32.24 31.41
CA SER A 63 26.67 -32.22 30.29
C SER A 63 27.73 -33.31 30.55
N PRO A 64 28.47 -33.73 29.51
CA PRO A 64 29.89 -33.40 29.58
C PRO A 64 30.54 -32.99 28.25
N GLU A 65 31.57 -32.19 28.43
CA GLU A 65 32.68 -31.85 27.54
C GLU A 65 33.44 -33.09 27.01
N HIS A 66 34.16 -32.86 25.91
CA HIS A 66 35.55 -33.22 25.61
C HIS A 66 35.76 -33.10 24.08
N LYS A 67 36.80 -32.63 23.49
CA LYS A 67 38.18 -32.24 23.76
C LYS A 67 38.82 -31.90 22.41
N ARG A 68 39.68 -30.95 22.46
CA ARG A 68 40.66 -30.55 21.44
C ARG A 68 41.48 -31.68 20.86
N LEU A 69 42.00 -31.47 19.63
CA LEU A 69 43.38 -31.74 19.27
C LEU A 69 43.76 -31.08 17.93
N HIS A 70 44.76 -30.21 17.97
CA HIS A 70 45.72 -29.88 16.90
C HIS A 70 46.92 -30.86 17.00
N PRO A 71 47.75 -31.06 15.95
CA PRO A 71 48.73 -30.09 15.46
C PRO A 71 49.07 -30.18 13.92
N GLY A 72 49.76 -29.12 13.40
CA GLY A 72 50.45 -29.10 12.11
C GLY A 72 51.85 -29.77 12.13
N PRO A 73 52.84 -29.47 11.27
CA PRO A 73 53.12 -28.35 10.36
C PRO A 73 53.70 -28.77 8.97
N GLY A 74 53.93 -27.78 8.11
CA GLY A 74 54.44 -27.63 6.76
C GLY A 74 55.57 -28.55 6.21
N PRO A 75 56.25 -28.26 5.08
CA PRO A 75 56.72 -26.95 4.61
C PRO A 75 56.77 -26.70 3.06
N GLU A 76 57.07 -25.43 2.75
CA GLU A 76 57.94 -24.85 1.70
C GLU A 76 57.51 -24.63 0.25
N ARG A 77 57.75 -23.38 -0.12
CA ARG A 77 57.80 -22.55 -1.33
C ARG A 77 58.73 -23.05 -2.45
N PRO A 78 58.96 -22.34 -3.60
CA PRO A 78 58.42 -21.06 -4.11
C PRO A 78 58.17 -21.03 -5.62
N SER A 79 57.61 -19.96 -6.21
CA SER A 79 58.23 -19.11 -7.21
C SER A 79 57.27 -18.08 -7.82
N ASP A 80 57.84 -16.94 -7.98
CA ASP A 80 57.46 -15.65 -8.49
C ASP A 80 56.74 -15.61 -9.83
N ASN A 81 55.69 -14.76 -9.94
CA ASN A 81 55.64 -13.58 -10.82
C ASN A 81 54.35 -12.78 -10.57
N PRO A 82 54.40 -11.44 -10.43
CA PRO A 82 53.21 -10.61 -10.21
C PRO A 82 52.61 -10.16 -11.50
N ASP A 83 51.36 -10.54 -11.73
CA ASP A 83 50.49 -9.88 -12.72
C ASP A 83 50.11 -8.46 -12.24
N PRO A 84 49.99 -7.48 -13.17
CA PRO A 84 49.68 -6.11 -12.80
C PRO A 84 48.27 -5.97 -12.23
N PRO A 85 48.05 -5.09 -11.22
CA PRO A 85 46.74 -4.96 -10.56
C PRO A 85 45.70 -4.40 -11.51
N SER A 86 44.63 -5.17 -11.75
CA SER A 86 43.44 -4.68 -12.39
C SER A 86 42.87 -3.50 -11.61
N LYS A 87 42.60 -2.37 -12.28
CA LYS A 87 42.02 -1.18 -11.71
C LYS A 87 40.63 -1.52 -11.12
N ARG A 88 40.56 -1.77 -9.82
CA ARG A 88 39.29 -1.83 -9.09
C ARG A 88 38.61 -0.45 -9.19
N SER A 89 37.36 -0.43 -9.59
CA SER A 89 36.55 0.78 -9.56
C SER A 89 36.50 1.31 -8.13
N ARG A 90 36.88 2.57 -7.93
CA ARG A 90 36.91 3.22 -6.61
C ARG A 90 35.52 3.28 -6.04
N THR A 91 35.31 2.74 -4.86
CA THR A 91 34.02 2.81 -4.15
C THR A 91 33.84 4.20 -3.53
N SER A 92 32.57 4.55 -3.23
CA SER A 92 32.25 5.80 -2.51
C SER A 92 33.01 5.90 -1.16
N LYS A 93 33.29 4.78 -0.51
CA LYS A 93 34.07 4.73 0.74
C LYS A 93 35.55 5.09 0.52
N ASP A 94 36.12 4.68 -0.59
CA ASP A 94 37.53 5.00 -0.92
C ASP A 94 37.71 6.50 -1.10
N ARG A 95 36.72 7.20 -1.71
CA ARG A 95 36.71 8.66 -1.85
C ARG A 95 36.59 9.39 -0.51
N LEU A 96 35.81 8.85 0.43
CA LEU A 96 35.67 9.43 1.76
C LEU A 96 36.97 9.28 2.58
N ILE A 97 37.65 8.14 2.47
CA ILE A 97 38.94 7.90 3.13
C ILE A 97 40.01 8.80 2.50
N GLU A 98 40.04 8.93 1.19
CA GLU A 98 40.97 9.81 0.46
C GLU A 98 40.76 11.30 0.85
N HIS A 99 39.49 11.74 0.95
CA HIS A 99 39.15 13.06 1.44
C HIS A 99 39.62 13.29 2.89
N TRP A 100 39.44 12.29 3.76
CA TRP A 100 39.86 12.35 5.16
C TRP A 100 41.38 12.45 5.30
N THR A 101 42.13 11.69 4.48
CA THR A 101 43.59 11.74 4.48
C THR A 101 44.18 13.01 3.91
N LEU A 102 43.49 13.65 2.92
CA LEU A 102 43.92 14.87 2.28
C LEU A 102 43.56 16.15 3.06
N ASN A 103 42.56 16.08 3.98
CA ASN A 103 42.06 17.23 4.73
C ASN A 103 42.37 17.13 6.23
N GLU A 104 43.64 16.92 6.59
CA GLU A 104 44.12 16.92 7.98
C GLU A 104 43.28 16.05 8.95
N TYR A 105 42.84 14.86 8.51
CA TYR A 105 42.00 13.92 9.28
C TYR A 105 40.63 14.48 9.69
N LYS A 106 40.15 15.53 9.03
CA LYS A 106 38.77 15.99 9.23
C LYS A 106 37.84 15.25 8.28
N TRP A 107 36.87 14.55 8.86
CA TRP A 107 35.76 14.00 8.06
C TRP A 107 35.05 15.15 7.35
N PRO A 108 34.62 14.95 6.08
CA PRO A 108 33.73 15.92 5.44
C PRO A 108 32.56 16.14 6.40
N GLN A 109 32.38 17.38 6.81
CA GLN A 109 31.20 17.79 7.58
C GLN A 109 30.01 17.34 6.75
N ASN A 110 29.18 16.46 7.29
CA ASN A 110 28.02 15.78 6.71
C ASN A 110 27.73 16.16 5.27
N PRO A 111 27.64 15.22 4.31
CA PRO A 111 27.01 15.55 3.05
C PRO A 111 25.71 16.25 3.42
N SER A 112 25.55 17.50 2.96
CA SER A 112 24.37 18.33 3.20
C SER A 112 23.16 17.39 3.16
N LYS A 113 22.36 17.36 4.25
CA LYS A 113 21.12 16.53 4.28
C LYS A 113 20.47 16.80 2.93
N PRO A 114 20.15 15.77 2.13
CA PRO A 114 19.53 16.01 0.84
C PRO A 114 18.34 16.94 1.10
N ASP A 115 18.21 17.98 0.29
CA ASP A 115 17.16 18.97 0.46
C ASP A 115 15.84 18.18 0.59
N ILE A 116 15.05 18.52 1.58
CA ILE A 116 13.78 17.83 1.85
C ILE A 116 12.88 17.84 0.61
N ILE A 117 13.03 18.88 -0.22
CA ILE A 117 12.34 19.04 -1.50
C ILE A 117 12.78 17.94 -2.46
N GLU A 118 14.10 17.78 -2.69
CA GLU A 118 14.66 16.75 -3.58
C GLU A 118 14.20 15.33 -3.18
N HIS A 119 14.15 15.07 -1.88
CA HIS A 119 13.67 13.78 -1.38
C HIS A 119 12.17 13.55 -1.61
N CYS A 120 11.38 14.60 -1.80
CA CYS A 120 9.92 14.51 -2.03
C CYS A 120 9.54 14.53 -3.51
N LEU A 121 10.48 14.77 -4.44
CA LEU A 121 10.20 14.75 -5.89
C LEU A 121 9.69 13.38 -6.36
N ALA A 122 8.90 13.41 -7.41
CA ALA A 122 8.44 12.21 -8.11
C ALA A 122 9.63 11.42 -8.69
N ARG A 123 9.46 10.10 -8.81
CA ARG A 123 10.54 9.20 -9.26
C ARG A 123 10.04 8.26 -10.33
N PRO A 124 10.82 8.07 -11.43
CA PRO A 124 10.50 7.07 -12.43
C PRO A 124 10.35 5.67 -11.80
N LYS A 125 9.37 4.90 -12.23
CA LYS A 125 9.32 3.48 -11.91
C LYS A 125 10.55 2.82 -12.52
N THR A 126 11.46 2.33 -11.70
CA THR A 126 12.51 1.44 -12.18
C THR A 126 11.86 0.28 -12.91
N PRO A 127 12.22 0.00 -14.20
CA PRO A 127 11.68 -1.13 -14.93
C PRO A 127 11.85 -2.36 -14.06
N SER A 128 10.74 -2.95 -13.65
CA SER A 128 10.77 -4.24 -12.96
C SER A 128 11.54 -5.19 -13.85
N LEU A 129 12.56 -5.86 -13.34
CA LEU A 129 13.34 -6.92 -14.00
C LEU A 129 12.48 -8.15 -14.40
N ARG A 130 11.25 -7.88 -14.81
CA ARG A 130 10.27 -8.84 -15.33
C ARG A 130 10.40 -8.97 -16.82
N ARG A 131 11.43 -9.61 -17.35
CA ARG A 131 11.54 -10.22 -18.68
C ARG A 131 12.92 -10.06 -19.32
N MET A 132 13.94 -10.42 -18.61
CA MET A 132 15.07 -11.00 -19.32
C MET A 132 14.93 -12.52 -19.15
N LYS A 133 14.73 -13.24 -20.26
CA LYS A 133 14.93 -14.69 -20.27
C LYS A 133 16.36 -14.91 -19.82
N PRO A 134 16.61 -15.75 -18.79
CA PRO A 134 17.97 -16.04 -18.37
C PRO A 134 18.65 -16.82 -19.49
N ASN A 135 19.60 -16.21 -20.16
CA ASN A 135 20.68 -16.98 -20.76
C ASN A 135 21.54 -17.46 -19.59
N SER A 136 21.51 -18.77 -19.40
CA SER A 136 22.46 -19.63 -18.65
C SER A 136 23.17 -19.01 -17.44
N GLY A 137 22.76 -19.41 -16.22
CA GLY A 137 23.73 -19.74 -15.19
C GLY A 137 23.80 -18.90 -13.93
N GLU A 138 23.00 -17.83 -13.71
CA GLU A 138 22.96 -17.14 -12.41
C GLU A 138 21.54 -16.97 -11.92
N THR A 139 21.16 -17.72 -10.92
CA THR A 139 19.91 -17.56 -10.19
C THR A 139 19.97 -16.31 -9.31
N ILE A 140 19.60 -15.17 -9.86
CA ILE A 140 19.25 -13.99 -9.04
C ILE A 140 17.98 -14.39 -8.27
N SER A 141 18.13 -14.67 -7.00
CA SER A 141 17.01 -14.99 -6.10
C SER A 141 16.04 -13.81 -6.10
N GLN A 142 14.88 -13.97 -6.76
CA GLN A 142 13.82 -12.98 -6.73
C GLN A 142 13.42 -12.76 -5.27
N VAL A 143 13.58 -11.54 -4.79
CA VAL A 143 13.10 -11.12 -3.47
C VAL A 143 11.58 -11.22 -3.48
N LYS A 144 11.03 -12.24 -2.81
CA LYS A 144 9.58 -12.43 -2.68
C LYS A 144 9.03 -11.44 -1.66
N SER A 145 7.94 -10.75 -2.00
CA SER A 145 7.20 -9.96 -1.02
C SER A 145 6.59 -10.87 0.05
N ARG A 146 6.55 -10.39 1.29
CA ARG A 146 5.89 -11.11 2.38
C ARG A 146 4.38 -10.86 2.35
N PRO A 147 3.56 -11.92 2.38
CA PRO A 147 2.12 -11.77 2.37
C PRO A 147 1.61 -11.16 3.69
N TYR A 148 0.48 -10.49 3.67
CA TYR A 148 -0.18 -9.96 4.86
C TYR A 148 -0.56 -11.04 5.89
N THR A 149 -0.62 -12.29 5.47
CA THR A 149 -0.85 -13.47 6.34
C THR A 149 0.40 -13.91 7.12
N ASP A 150 1.58 -13.33 6.84
CA ASP A 150 2.80 -13.66 7.59
C ASP A 150 2.63 -13.25 9.06
N LYS A 151 2.89 -14.18 9.98
CA LYS A 151 2.79 -13.94 11.43
C LYS A 151 3.64 -12.79 11.95
N ASN A 152 4.74 -12.47 11.26
CA ASN A 152 5.67 -11.42 11.61
C ASN A 152 5.39 -10.11 10.83
N TYR A 153 4.27 -10.03 10.09
CA TYR A 153 4.00 -8.87 9.24
C TYR A 153 3.99 -7.55 10.03
N GLU A 154 3.42 -7.56 11.22
CA GLU A 154 3.38 -6.37 12.10
C GLU A 154 4.78 -5.92 12.51
N VAL A 155 5.67 -6.85 12.84
CA VAL A 155 7.08 -6.53 13.13
C VAL A 155 7.76 -5.88 11.93
N TYR A 156 7.44 -6.31 10.69
CA TYR A 156 7.97 -5.65 9.50
C TYR A 156 7.45 -4.23 9.32
N LEU A 157 6.17 -4.00 9.58
CA LEU A 157 5.61 -2.65 9.58
C LEU A 157 6.31 -1.77 10.63
N GLU A 158 6.54 -2.28 11.83
CA GLU A 158 7.25 -1.56 12.90
C GLU A 158 8.67 -1.17 12.48
N THR A 159 9.41 -2.02 11.75
CA THR A 159 10.74 -1.67 11.22
C THR A 159 10.69 -0.50 10.22
N LYS A 160 9.50 -0.21 9.67
CA LYS A 160 9.24 0.94 8.77
C LYS A 160 8.58 2.12 9.50
N GLY A 161 8.53 2.07 10.82
CA GLY A 161 7.92 3.09 11.64
C GLY A 161 6.38 3.09 11.64
N SER A 162 5.75 2.00 11.21
CA SER A 162 4.30 1.82 11.21
C SER A 162 3.87 0.84 12.29
N PHE A 163 3.05 1.30 13.23
CA PHE A 163 2.64 0.56 14.41
C PHE A 163 1.14 0.27 14.38
N MET A 164 0.77 -0.98 14.62
CA MET A 164 -0.64 -1.43 14.67
C MET A 164 -1.37 -0.95 15.93
N GLY A 165 -0.66 -0.47 16.94
CA GLY A 165 -1.19 0.02 18.21
C GLY A 165 -1.20 1.53 18.31
N ARG A 166 -1.78 2.04 19.43
CA ARG A 166 -1.72 3.46 19.82
C ARG A 166 -0.32 3.83 20.31
N HIS A 167 0.09 5.07 20.08
CA HIS A 167 1.21 5.66 20.82
C HIS A 167 0.80 5.94 22.27
N LYS A 168 1.77 6.00 23.17
CA LYS A 168 1.50 6.26 24.61
C LYS A 168 0.70 7.53 24.88
N ASP A 169 0.95 8.59 24.10
CA ASP A 169 0.29 9.90 24.22
C ASP A 169 -0.99 9.99 23.35
N ASP A 170 -1.25 8.93 22.52
CA ASP A 170 -2.41 8.77 21.63
C ASP A 170 -2.63 9.97 20.67
N ILE A 171 -3.88 10.25 20.33
CA ILE A 171 -4.30 11.34 19.45
C ILE A 171 -4.63 12.61 20.24
N THR A 172 -4.64 13.75 19.54
CA THR A 172 -5.09 15.02 20.12
C THR A 172 -6.56 14.97 20.52
N ARG A 173 -6.92 15.85 21.48
CA ARG A 173 -8.30 16.02 21.91
C ARG A 173 -9.23 16.40 20.75
N ASP A 174 -8.79 17.31 19.87
CA ASP A 174 -9.56 17.75 18.71
C ASP A 174 -9.91 16.58 17.77
N SER A 175 -8.92 15.70 17.50
CA SER A 175 -9.15 14.49 16.73
C SER A 175 -10.16 13.55 17.40
N LYS A 176 -10.09 13.45 18.73
CA LYS A 176 -11.02 12.62 19.51
C LYS A 176 -12.43 13.16 19.48
N ASP A 177 -12.58 14.45 19.77
CA ASP A 177 -13.89 15.12 19.79
C ASP A 177 -14.52 15.06 18.37
N PHE A 178 -13.70 15.18 17.34
CA PHE A 178 -14.17 15.13 15.95
C PHE A 178 -14.72 13.75 15.59
N TYR A 179 -13.98 12.64 15.78
CA TYR A 179 -14.50 11.33 15.41
C TYR A 179 -15.70 10.90 16.27
N GLN A 180 -15.76 11.33 17.54
CA GLN A 180 -16.94 11.11 18.37
C GLN A 180 -18.18 11.81 17.80
N LYS A 181 -18.01 13.05 17.30
CA LYS A 181 -19.07 13.77 16.59
C LYS A 181 -19.53 12.99 15.34
N LEU A 182 -18.59 12.42 14.56
CA LEU A 182 -18.94 11.60 13.41
C LEU A 182 -19.75 10.36 13.79
N LEU A 183 -19.38 9.68 14.88
CA LEU A 183 -20.11 8.50 15.37
C LEU A 183 -21.54 8.82 15.83
N MET A 184 -21.75 10.03 16.35
CA MET A 184 -23.05 10.49 16.87
C MET A 184 -23.90 11.19 15.80
N LYS A 185 -23.35 11.46 14.62
CA LYS A 185 -24.06 12.19 13.56
C LYS A 185 -25.26 11.39 13.08
N ASP A 186 -26.45 12.00 13.14
CA ASP A 186 -27.65 11.41 12.56
C ASP A 186 -27.71 11.71 11.06
N THR A 187 -27.30 10.75 10.25
CA THR A 187 -27.29 10.83 8.79
C THR A 187 -28.44 9.99 8.25
N LYS A 188 -29.12 10.49 7.20
CA LYS A 188 -30.13 9.73 6.51
C LYS A 188 -29.55 8.44 5.93
N VAL A 189 -30.24 7.35 6.16
CA VAL A 189 -29.85 6.02 5.65
C VAL A 189 -30.71 5.66 4.43
N PRO A 190 -30.19 4.87 3.49
CA PRO A 190 -30.95 4.43 2.32
C PRO A 190 -32.12 3.55 2.75
N ARG A 191 -33.25 3.68 2.01
CA ARG A 191 -34.45 2.86 2.20
C ARG A 191 -34.48 1.72 1.19
N ASP A 192 -35.35 0.75 1.41
CA ASP A 192 -35.58 -0.39 0.50
C ASP A 192 -34.30 -1.20 0.22
N THR A 193 -33.52 -1.43 1.26
CA THR A 193 -32.25 -2.17 1.22
C THR A 193 -32.33 -3.51 1.93
N VAL A 194 -31.28 -4.32 1.78
CA VAL A 194 -31.13 -5.58 2.55
C VAL A 194 -30.91 -5.35 4.06
N PHE A 195 -30.72 -4.10 4.49
CA PHE A 195 -30.63 -3.71 5.91
C PHE A 195 -32.02 -3.30 6.48
N ASP A 196 -33.09 -3.35 5.69
CA ASP A 196 -34.43 -3.20 6.23
C ASP A 196 -34.80 -4.37 7.12
N ASP A 197 -35.55 -4.11 8.19
CA ASP A 197 -35.81 -5.10 9.24
C ASP A 197 -36.39 -6.42 8.71
N LYS A 198 -37.21 -6.35 7.65
CA LYS A 198 -37.80 -7.54 7.02
C LYS A 198 -36.79 -8.45 6.32
N ALA A 199 -35.72 -7.88 5.76
CA ALA A 199 -34.72 -8.58 4.96
C ALA A 199 -33.44 -8.86 5.75
N PHE A 200 -33.16 -8.11 6.79
CA PHE A 200 -31.89 -8.05 7.49
C PHE A 200 -31.41 -9.41 8.00
N ARG A 201 -32.24 -10.09 8.79
CA ARG A 201 -31.89 -11.41 9.38
C ARG A 201 -31.57 -12.46 8.29
N SER A 202 -32.44 -12.58 7.28
CA SER A 202 -32.23 -13.54 6.18
C SER A 202 -31.00 -13.21 5.34
N THR A 203 -30.66 -11.91 5.21
CA THR A 203 -29.43 -11.46 4.54
C THR A 203 -28.21 -11.84 5.35
N CYS A 204 -28.17 -11.59 6.65
CA CYS A 204 -27.07 -12.00 7.52
C CYS A 204 -26.80 -13.51 7.48
N ASP A 205 -27.87 -14.34 7.49
CA ASP A 205 -27.75 -15.80 7.39
C ASP A 205 -27.15 -16.24 6.05
N ARG A 206 -27.46 -15.56 4.95
CA ARG A 206 -26.89 -15.84 3.63
C ARG A 206 -25.45 -15.40 3.51
N LEU A 207 -25.08 -14.23 4.06
CA LEU A 207 -23.73 -13.64 3.97
C LEU A 207 -22.66 -14.59 4.51
N ARG A 208 -22.99 -15.42 5.52
CA ARG A 208 -22.06 -16.41 6.09
C ARG A 208 -21.54 -17.44 5.07
N LYS A 209 -22.24 -17.62 3.94
CA LYS A 209 -21.92 -18.60 2.89
C LYS A 209 -21.20 -17.96 1.69
N TYR A 210 -21.06 -16.63 1.65
CA TYR A 210 -20.45 -15.94 0.53
C TYR A 210 -18.94 -15.73 0.73
N ASN A 211 -18.24 -15.59 -0.41
CA ASN A 211 -16.86 -15.13 -0.45
C ASN A 211 -16.78 -13.59 -0.35
N GLU A 212 -15.58 -13.04 -0.30
CA GLU A 212 -15.33 -11.59 -0.19
C GLU A 212 -16.12 -10.79 -1.23
N THR A 213 -16.05 -11.18 -2.51
CA THR A 213 -16.81 -10.53 -3.60
C THR A 213 -18.32 -10.55 -3.36
N GLY A 214 -18.84 -11.65 -2.80
CA GLY A 214 -20.26 -11.77 -2.47
C GLY A 214 -20.68 -10.85 -1.32
N VAL A 215 -19.84 -10.72 -0.29
CA VAL A 215 -20.06 -9.80 0.84
C VAL A 215 -20.03 -8.36 0.33
N ILE A 216 -18.99 -7.97 -0.43
CA ILE A 216 -18.87 -6.63 -1.01
C ILE A 216 -20.11 -6.28 -1.84
N ARG A 217 -20.55 -7.18 -2.73
CA ARG A 217 -21.68 -6.93 -3.63
C ARG A 217 -23.00 -6.73 -2.89
N ILE A 218 -23.20 -7.38 -1.74
CA ILE A 218 -24.49 -7.35 -1.06
C ILE A 218 -24.57 -6.23 -0.03
N ILE A 219 -23.50 -6.02 0.75
CA ILE A 219 -23.49 -5.06 1.86
C ILE A 219 -22.39 -4.01 1.77
N GLY A 220 -21.47 -4.10 0.81
CA GLY A 220 -20.32 -3.18 0.72
C GLY A 220 -20.77 -1.71 0.80
N GLU A 221 -21.71 -1.30 -0.05
CA GLU A 221 -22.26 0.06 -0.09
C GLU A 221 -23.07 0.46 1.17
N LEU A 222 -23.53 -0.52 1.96
CA LEU A 222 -24.25 -0.27 3.21
C LEU A 222 -23.33 -0.18 4.43
N ILE A 223 -22.08 -0.64 4.30
CA ILE A 223 -21.02 -0.51 5.31
C ILE A 223 -20.11 0.68 4.94
N VAL A 224 -19.69 0.76 3.68
CA VAL A 224 -18.81 1.80 3.14
C VAL A 224 -19.43 2.33 1.84
N PRO A 225 -20.30 3.35 1.93
CA PRO A 225 -20.95 3.94 0.76
C PRO A 225 -19.94 4.55 -0.20
N SER A 226 -20.19 4.42 -1.51
CA SER A 226 -19.37 5.05 -2.55
C SER A 226 -19.45 6.56 -2.44
N ALA A 227 -18.28 7.22 -2.36
CA ALA A 227 -18.23 8.68 -2.32
C ALA A 227 -18.78 9.31 -3.58
N GLU A 228 -18.43 8.77 -4.76
CA GLU A 228 -18.92 9.26 -6.05
C GLU A 228 -20.44 9.10 -6.18
N SER A 229 -20.98 7.91 -5.87
CA SER A 229 -22.44 7.70 -5.87
C SER A 229 -23.15 8.63 -4.89
N ALA A 230 -22.57 8.89 -3.72
CA ALA A 230 -23.16 9.80 -2.74
C ALA A 230 -23.16 11.26 -3.22
N ILE A 231 -22.15 11.69 -3.97
CA ILE A 231 -22.09 13.01 -4.63
C ILE A 231 -23.13 13.08 -5.74
N ASP A 232 -23.18 12.11 -6.64
CA ASP A 232 -24.10 12.08 -7.79
C ASP A 232 -25.57 12.11 -7.35
N LEU A 233 -25.87 11.46 -6.22
CA LEU A 233 -27.22 11.45 -5.62
C LEU A 233 -27.51 12.68 -4.75
N GLY A 234 -26.56 13.60 -4.59
CA GLY A 234 -26.71 14.80 -3.75
C GLY A 234 -26.77 14.51 -2.26
N HIS A 235 -26.29 13.35 -1.82
CA HIS A 235 -26.21 12.99 -0.41
C HIS A 235 -24.95 13.56 0.27
N VAL A 236 -23.90 13.82 -0.52
CA VAL A 236 -22.65 14.49 -0.11
C VAL A 236 -22.50 15.75 -0.94
N THR A 237 -22.20 16.86 -0.27
CA THR A 237 -22.10 18.18 -0.92
C THR A 237 -20.70 18.53 -1.40
N PHE A 238 -19.71 17.81 -0.94
CA PHE A 238 -18.30 18.02 -1.26
C PHE A 238 -17.90 17.24 -2.54
N PRO A 239 -17.70 17.91 -3.71
CA PRO A 239 -17.62 17.26 -5.00
C PRO A 239 -16.21 16.76 -5.40
N HIS A 240 -15.25 16.84 -4.50
CA HIS A 240 -13.82 16.63 -4.83
C HIS A 240 -13.31 15.21 -4.59
N LEU A 241 -14.19 14.30 -4.20
CA LEU A 241 -13.82 12.92 -3.87
C LEU A 241 -13.76 12.06 -5.13
N ILE A 242 -12.83 11.13 -5.13
CA ILE A 242 -12.69 10.07 -6.14
C ILE A 242 -12.49 8.73 -5.45
N VAL A 243 -12.98 7.67 -6.08
CA VAL A 243 -12.85 6.31 -5.54
C VAL A 243 -11.94 5.45 -6.40
N SER A 244 -11.34 4.44 -5.80
CA SER A 244 -10.73 3.32 -6.50
C SER A 244 -11.16 2.00 -5.84
N MET A 245 -11.39 0.98 -6.66
CA MET A 245 -11.87 -0.32 -6.22
C MET A 245 -10.91 -1.40 -6.69
N ASN A 246 -10.27 -2.08 -5.73
CA ASN A 246 -9.34 -3.18 -6.03
C ASN A 246 -8.20 -2.78 -6.99
N ASP A 247 -7.77 -1.52 -6.94
CA ASP A 247 -6.66 -0.99 -7.73
C ASP A 247 -5.36 -1.05 -6.94
N GLY A 248 -4.28 -1.48 -7.60
CA GLY A 248 -2.94 -1.42 -7.04
C GLY A 248 -2.45 0.02 -6.87
N TRP A 249 -1.86 0.34 -5.74
CA TRP A 249 -1.27 1.66 -5.49
C TRP A 249 0.08 1.83 -6.20
N ASP A 250 0.04 1.66 -7.52
CA ASP A 250 1.22 1.63 -8.40
C ASP A 250 1.97 2.96 -8.48
N SER A 251 1.31 4.06 -8.17
CA SER A 251 1.92 5.38 -8.17
C SER A 251 2.43 5.80 -6.79
N SER A 252 2.25 4.96 -5.74
CA SER A 252 2.81 5.23 -4.42
C SER A 252 4.26 4.80 -4.30
N ILE A 253 5.10 5.65 -3.70
CA ILE A 253 6.45 5.26 -3.27
C ILE A 253 6.31 4.24 -2.12
N PRO A 254 6.89 3.03 -2.22
CA PRO A 254 6.76 1.99 -1.20
C PRO A 254 7.38 2.37 0.15
N LEU A 255 6.96 1.71 1.24
CA LEU A 255 7.62 1.85 2.55
C LEU A 255 9.02 1.25 2.58
N ASP A 256 9.29 0.31 1.67
CA ASP A 256 10.57 -0.39 1.57
C ASP A 256 11.66 0.36 0.84
N GLU A 257 11.35 1.51 0.26
CA GLU A 257 12.34 2.30 -0.44
C GLU A 257 13.39 2.80 0.55
N ALA A 258 14.42 1.98 0.71
CA ALA A 258 15.48 2.21 1.66
C ALA A 258 16.31 3.43 1.23
N GLN A 259 16.56 4.31 2.16
CA GLN A 259 17.41 5.49 2.01
C GLN A 259 18.88 5.18 1.71
N LEU A 260 19.28 3.92 1.62
CA LEU A 260 20.66 3.47 1.33
C LEU A 260 20.62 2.10 0.66
N PRO A 261 21.51 1.83 -0.32
CA PRO A 261 21.67 0.47 -0.83
C PRO A 261 22.06 -0.43 0.36
N PRO A 262 21.32 -1.53 0.56
CA PRO A 262 21.60 -2.42 1.66
C PRO A 262 22.97 -3.11 1.46
N PRO A 263 23.63 -3.52 2.52
CA PRO A 263 24.79 -4.39 2.40
C PRO A 263 24.39 -5.64 1.61
N ALA A 264 25.23 -6.07 0.68
CA ALA A 264 24.98 -7.13 -0.30
C ALA A 264 24.50 -8.49 0.26
N GLN A 265 24.47 -8.65 1.58
CA GLN A 265 24.10 -9.87 2.28
C GLN A 265 22.78 -9.80 3.06
N SER A 266 22.11 -8.64 3.11
CA SER A 266 20.83 -8.54 3.80
C SER A 266 19.73 -9.13 2.94
N ARG A 267 19.03 -10.17 3.41
CA ARG A 267 17.77 -10.62 2.82
C ARG A 267 16.76 -9.50 3.00
N GLN A 268 16.59 -8.66 1.98
CA GLN A 268 15.55 -7.65 1.99
C GLN A 268 14.19 -8.33 1.91
N PHE A 269 13.37 -8.08 2.90
CA PHE A 269 11.95 -8.41 2.82
C PHE A 269 11.23 -7.22 2.20
N ARG A 270 10.52 -7.44 1.11
CA ARG A 270 9.65 -6.43 0.52
C ARG A 270 8.23 -6.61 1.05
N LEU A 271 7.61 -5.49 1.40
CA LEU A 271 6.18 -5.45 1.63
C LEU A 271 5.44 -5.63 0.29
N PRO A 272 4.25 -6.25 0.27
CA PRO A 272 3.45 -6.30 -0.94
C PRO A 272 2.98 -4.88 -1.31
N GLN A 273 2.73 -4.66 -2.58
CA GLN A 273 2.09 -3.42 -2.99
C GLN A 273 0.66 -3.38 -2.48
N PRO A 274 0.20 -2.27 -1.85
CA PRO A 274 -1.18 -2.16 -1.43
C PRO A 274 -2.15 -2.25 -2.61
N GLN A 275 -3.26 -2.92 -2.39
CA GLN A 275 -4.37 -3.04 -3.33
C GLN A 275 -5.66 -3.12 -2.52
N PRO A 276 -6.14 -1.99 -1.97
CA PRO A 276 -7.35 -1.97 -1.15
C PRO A 276 -8.59 -2.40 -1.94
N ASP A 277 -9.51 -3.10 -1.29
CA ASP A 277 -10.81 -3.41 -1.89
C ASP A 277 -11.56 -2.14 -2.27
N TYR A 278 -11.40 -1.06 -1.45
CA TYR A 278 -11.97 0.26 -1.69
C TYR A 278 -11.06 1.35 -1.12
N ALA A 279 -10.87 2.44 -1.85
CA ALA A 279 -10.13 3.60 -1.37
C ALA A 279 -10.78 4.92 -1.83
N VAL A 280 -10.59 5.98 -1.06
CA VAL A 280 -11.06 7.34 -1.35
C VAL A 280 -9.91 8.33 -1.18
N GLY A 281 -9.82 9.25 -2.13
CA GLY A 281 -8.89 10.37 -2.14
C GLY A 281 -9.48 11.56 -2.89
N PHE A 282 -8.62 12.44 -3.39
CA PHE A 282 -9.04 13.63 -4.13
C PHE A 282 -8.73 13.48 -5.61
N SER A 283 -9.63 13.99 -6.46
CA SER A 283 -9.45 14.01 -7.91
C SER A 283 -8.48 15.13 -8.33
N ARG A 284 -7.87 14.99 -9.51
CA ARG A 284 -7.03 16.05 -10.09
C ARG A 284 -7.79 17.37 -10.26
N GLN A 285 -9.06 17.29 -10.70
CA GLN A 285 -9.93 18.45 -10.95
C GLN A 285 -10.25 19.26 -9.67
N SER A 286 -9.97 18.70 -8.49
CA SER A 286 -10.19 19.37 -7.21
C SER A 286 -9.22 20.51 -6.95
N PHE A 287 -8.04 20.46 -7.60
CA PHE A 287 -6.98 21.43 -7.40
C PHE A 287 -7.02 22.51 -8.47
N THR A 288 -6.68 23.75 -8.09
CA THR A 288 -6.52 24.85 -9.04
C THR A 288 -5.30 24.62 -9.96
N GLU A 289 -5.26 25.25 -11.13
CA GLU A 289 -4.14 25.17 -12.06
C GLU A 289 -2.81 25.59 -11.40
N ASN A 290 -2.83 26.59 -10.51
CA ASN A 290 -1.66 27.00 -9.77
C ASN A 290 -1.18 25.91 -8.79
N GLN A 291 -2.10 25.26 -8.08
CA GLN A 291 -1.78 24.14 -7.20
C GLN A 291 -1.25 22.93 -7.97
N LEU A 292 -1.82 22.64 -9.14
CA LEU A 292 -1.32 21.58 -10.02
C LEU A 292 0.09 21.86 -10.55
N LYS A 293 0.41 23.10 -10.89
CA LYS A 293 1.78 23.50 -11.28
C LYS A 293 2.76 23.27 -10.13
N LYS A 294 2.40 23.66 -8.92
CA LYS A 294 3.24 23.46 -7.73
C LYS A 294 3.39 21.97 -7.36
N LEU A 295 2.37 21.16 -7.59
CA LEU A 295 2.41 19.71 -7.35
C LEU A 295 3.17 18.93 -8.43
N ALA A 296 3.28 19.45 -9.65
CA ALA A 296 3.86 18.74 -10.80
C ALA A 296 5.24 18.11 -10.51
N PRO A 297 6.21 18.79 -9.87
CA PRO A 297 7.52 18.19 -9.56
C PRO A 297 7.44 16.98 -8.61
N PHE A 298 6.43 16.96 -7.74
CA PHE A 298 6.25 15.95 -6.70
C PHE A 298 5.38 14.79 -7.15
N VAL A 299 4.55 15.00 -8.16
CA VAL A 299 3.63 14.00 -8.73
C VAL A 299 4.24 13.30 -9.93
N GLY A 300 5.02 14.06 -10.75
CA GLY A 300 5.65 13.55 -11.98
C GLY A 300 4.65 13.28 -13.09
N GLU A 301 5.06 12.45 -14.05
CA GLU A 301 4.25 12.02 -15.18
C GLU A 301 3.49 10.72 -14.89
N ILE A 302 2.61 10.34 -15.83
CA ILE A 302 1.89 9.06 -15.76
C ILE A 302 2.92 7.92 -15.77
N GLY A 303 2.96 7.16 -14.67
CA GLY A 303 3.91 6.06 -14.51
C GLY A 303 5.00 6.34 -13.48
N ASP A 304 5.16 7.59 -13.05
CA ASP A 304 6.04 7.91 -11.93
C ASP A 304 5.46 7.52 -10.58
N MET A 305 6.34 7.38 -9.60
CA MET A 305 5.96 7.15 -8.21
C MET A 305 6.06 8.45 -7.41
N SER A 306 5.08 8.68 -6.55
CA SER A 306 4.93 9.88 -5.74
C SER A 306 4.58 9.53 -4.30
N TYR A 307 4.90 10.42 -3.37
CA TYR A 307 4.36 10.34 -2.00
C TYR A 307 2.90 10.78 -1.93
N PHE A 308 2.41 11.53 -2.93
CA PHE A 308 1.11 12.17 -2.93
C PHE A 308 0.04 11.41 -3.73
N MET A 309 0.47 10.41 -4.49
CA MET A 309 -0.42 9.60 -5.34
C MET A 309 -0.51 8.16 -4.84
N SER A 310 -1.69 7.58 -4.96
CA SER A 310 -1.88 6.14 -4.81
C SER A 310 -1.99 5.43 -6.15
N THR A 311 -2.87 5.90 -7.00
CA THR A 311 -3.03 5.48 -8.40
C THR A 311 -2.71 6.65 -9.32
N ALA A 312 -2.71 6.46 -10.63
CA ALA A 312 -2.44 7.52 -11.60
C ALA A 312 -3.43 8.70 -11.55
N TYR A 313 -4.55 8.56 -10.87
CA TYR A 313 -5.62 9.56 -10.82
C TYR A 313 -6.03 9.99 -9.40
N MET A 314 -5.61 9.27 -8.33
CA MET A 314 -6.00 9.56 -6.96
C MET A 314 -4.89 10.27 -6.19
N TYR A 315 -5.15 11.49 -5.78
CA TYR A 315 -4.29 12.34 -4.95
C TYR A 315 -4.65 12.20 -3.48
N PHE A 316 -3.64 12.16 -2.61
CA PHE A 316 -3.79 12.15 -1.15
C PHE A 316 -4.92 11.24 -0.67
N PRO A 317 -4.82 9.91 -0.89
CA PRO A 317 -5.81 8.99 -0.38
C PRO A 317 -5.94 9.15 1.13
N PHE A 318 -7.17 9.13 1.67
CA PHE A 318 -7.39 9.34 3.09
C PHE A 318 -8.27 8.28 3.75
N MET A 319 -8.83 7.36 2.96
CA MET A 319 -9.62 6.25 3.48
C MET A 319 -9.39 4.99 2.67
N THR A 320 -9.30 3.84 3.35
CA THR A 320 -9.36 2.51 2.72
C THR A 320 -10.33 1.60 3.47
N ALA A 321 -10.92 0.66 2.73
CA ALA A 321 -11.68 -0.43 3.30
C ALA A 321 -11.18 -1.78 2.76
N GLU A 322 -11.12 -2.77 3.66
CA GLU A 322 -10.72 -4.14 3.37
C GLU A 322 -11.77 -5.11 3.89
N VAL A 323 -12.14 -6.05 3.05
CA VAL A 323 -13.17 -7.06 3.34
C VAL A 323 -12.53 -8.42 3.48
N LYS A 324 -12.96 -9.16 4.50
CA LYS A 324 -12.57 -10.56 4.68
C LYS A 324 -13.81 -11.40 4.94
N CYS A 325 -13.73 -12.68 4.63
CA CYS A 325 -14.83 -13.59 4.90
C CYS A 325 -14.35 -15.01 5.21
N GLY A 326 -15.27 -15.85 5.69
CA GLY A 326 -14.98 -17.23 6.06
C GLY A 326 -14.05 -17.32 7.27
N MET A 327 -13.04 -18.18 7.19
CA MET A 327 -12.04 -18.41 8.25
C MET A 327 -10.91 -17.37 8.26
N THR A 328 -10.92 -16.40 7.34
CA THR A 328 -9.88 -15.39 7.26
C THR A 328 -10.09 -14.34 8.36
N ALA A 329 -9.07 -14.15 9.19
CA ALA A 329 -9.16 -13.20 10.30
C ALA A 329 -9.17 -11.75 9.81
N LEU A 330 -9.99 -10.90 10.42
CA LEU A 330 -9.99 -9.45 10.17
C LEU A 330 -8.63 -8.78 10.46
N ASP A 331 -7.75 -9.42 11.22
CA ASP A 331 -6.39 -8.93 11.46
C ASP A 331 -5.58 -8.81 10.16
N ILE A 332 -5.89 -9.61 9.13
CA ILE A 332 -5.27 -9.49 7.80
C ILE A 332 -5.76 -8.20 7.12
N ALA A 333 -7.05 -7.90 7.17
CA ALA A 333 -7.62 -6.63 6.70
C ALA A 333 -7.00 -5.44 7.44
N ASP A 334 -6.84 -5.56 8.76
CA ASP A 334 -6.22 -4.54 9.59
C ASP A 334 -4.76 -4.25 9.19
N ARG A 335 -3.98 -5.29 8.81
CA ARG A 335 -2.60 -5.14 8.33
C ARG A 335 -2.55 -4.50 6.95
N GLN A 336 -3.46 -4.87 6.05
CA GLN A 336 -3.59 -4.26 4.72
C GLN A 336 -3.90 -2.78 4.86
N ASN A 337 -4.91 -2.44 5.64
CA ASN A 337 -5.31 -1.08 5.95
C ASN A 337 -4.20 -0.26 6.63
N ALA A 338 -3.50 -0.83 7.61
CA ALA A 338 -2.40 -0.12 8.29
C ALA A 338 -1.27 0.21 7.31
N HIS A 339 -0.94 -0.69 6.40
CA HIS A 339 0.07 -0.44 5.37
C HIS A 339 -0.36 0.70 4.44
N SER A 340 -1.55 0.60 3.84
CA SER A 340 -2.10 1.61 2.92
C SER A 340 -2.20 2.98 3.59
N MET A 341 -2.74 3.04 4.81
CA MET A 341 -2.91 4.30 5.53
C MET A 341 -1.60 4.89 6.04
N THR A 342 -0.57 4.08 6.27
CA THR A 342 0.77 4.58 6.54
C THR A 342 1.35 5.32 5.34
N LEU A 343 1.16 4.81 4.11
CA LEU A 343 1.55 5.52 2.89
C LEU A 343 0.81 6.85 2.76
N SER A 344 -0.51 6.83 2.99
CA SER A 344 -1.36 8.01 2.99
C SER A 344 -0.86 9.09 3.96
N VAL A 345 -0.76 8.76 5.25
CA VAL A 345 -0.31 9.70 6.30
C VAL A 345 1.12 10.20 6.02
N ARG A 346 2.00 9.32 5.54
CA ARG A 346 3.37 9.69 5.15
C ARG A 346 3.38 10.75 4.05
N GLY A 347 2.50 10.63 3.05
CA GLY A 347 2.36 11.62 1.98
C GLY A 347 2.00 13.00 2.53
N VAL A 348 1.01 13.08 3.41
CA VAL A 348 0.61 14.34 4.05
C VAL A 348 1.76 14.92 4.88
N VAL A 349 2.45 14.10 5.69
CA VAL A 349 3.61 14.56 6.48
C VAL A 349 4.73 15.08 5.59
N LYS A 350 5.00 14.42 4.44
CA LYS A 350 6.00 14.88 3.48
C LYS A 350 5.66 16.25 2.90
N LEU A 351 4.41 16.47 2.48
CA LEU A 351 3.93 17.77 2.00
C LEU A 351 4.19 18.87 3.05
N PHE A 352 3.75 18.63 4.29
CA PHE A 352 3.88 19.63 5.36
C PHE A 352 5.33 19.87 5.79
N ARG A 353 6.22 18.88 5.67
CA ARG A 353 7.66 19.06 5.91
C ARG A 353 8.31 19.97 4.88
N VAL A 354 7.92 19.88 3.60
CA VAL A 354 8.44 20.77 2.54
C VAL A 354 8.15 22.23 2.90
N VAL A 355 6.98 22.52 3.46
CA VAL A 355 6.57 23.88 3.86
C VAL A 355 6.84 24.19 5.34
N LYS A 356 7.54 23.30 6.07
CA LYS A 356 7.96 23.47 7.48
C LYS A 356 6.78 23.62 8.46
N ARG A 357 5.65 22.99 8.14
CA ARG A 357 4.40 23.00 8.94
C ARG A 357 4.05 21.65 9.54
N GLU A 358 4.96 20.68 9.55
CA GLU A 358 4.69 19.32 10.01
C GLU A 358 4.20 19.24 11.46
N LYS A 359 4.53 20.21 12.31
CA LYS A 359 4.09 20.25 13.72
C LYS A 359 2.57 20.32 13.85
N GLU A 360 1.87 20.88 12.87
CA GLU A 360 0.40 20.96 12.85
C GLU A 360 -0.25 19.57 12.77
N LEU A 361 0.50 18.57 12.32
CA LEU A 361 0.01 17.22 12.09
C LEU A 361 0.27 16.26 13.26
N HIS A 362 1.08 16.69 14.24
CA HIS A 362 1.48 15.83 15.36
C HIS A 362 0.26 15.30 16.10
N GLN A 363 0.10 13.97 16.16
CA GLN A 363 -1.02 13.26 16.79
C GLN A 363 -2.42 13.59 16.23
N GLN A 364 -2.51 14.21 15.04
CA GLN A 364 -3.77 14.44 14.34
C GLN A 364 -4.16 13.24 13.49
N ILE A 365 -5.42 12.82 13.53
CA ILE A 365 -5.94 11.82 12.57
C ILE A 365 -5.95 12.44 11.17
N LEU A 366 -5.22 11.80 10.25
CA LEU A 366 -5.05 12.25 8.87
C LEU A 366 -5.66 11.29 7.85
N SER A 367 -6.04 10.10 8.26
CA SER A 367 -6.74 9.13 7.41
C SER A 367 -7.51 8.13 8.25
N PHE A 368 -8.41 7.41 7.60
CA PHE A 368 -9.27 6.41 8.22
C PHE A 368 -9.18 5.06 7.52
N SER A 369 -9.46 4.00 8.23
CA SER A 369 -9.65 2.70 7.61
C SER A 369 -10.79 1.92 8.22
N ILE A 370 -11.41 1.06 7.39
CA ILE A 370 -12.49 0.18 7.79
C ILE A 370 -12.12 -1.24 7.40
N SER A 371 -12.11 -2.13 8.38
CA SER A 371 -12.01 -3.57 8.15
C SER A 371 -13.33 -4.20 8.47
N HIS A 372 -13.92 -4.97 7.54
CA HIS A 372 -15.18 -5.65 7.84
C HIS A 372 -15.26 -7.05 7.25
N ASP A 373 -16.12 -7.83 7.83
CA ASP A 373 -16.56 -9.11 7.29
C ASP A 373 -18.09 -9.16 7.18
N HIS A 374 -18.68 -10.35 7.23
CA HIS A 374 -20.14 -10.55 7.20
C HIS A 374 -20.84 -10.29 8.53
N GLN A 375 -20.12 -9.92 9.60
CA GLN A 375 -20.67 -9.71 10.95
C GLN A 375 -20.07 -8.52 11.69
N MET A 376 -18.77 -8.26 11.51
CA MET A 376 -17.99 -7.31 12.29
C MET A 376 -17.51 -6.16 11.45
N VAL A 377 -17.44 -4.98 12.06
CA VAL A 377 -16.78 -3.78 11.51
C VAL A 377 -15.78 -3.26 12.53
N ARG A 378 -14.59 -2.84 12.04
CA ARG A 378 -13.56 -2.15 12.81
C ARG A 378 -13.22 -0.85 12.09
N ILE A 379 -13.26 0.27 12.81
CA ILE A 379 -12.95 1.60 12.30
C ILE A 379 -11.72 2.13 13.02
N TYR A 380 -10.73 2.58 12.27
CA TYR A 380 -9.49 3.15 12.79
C TYR A 380 -9.23 4.54 12.21
N GLY A 381 -8.62 5.41 13.03
CA GLY A 381 -7.99 6.65 12.59
C GLY A 381 -6.48 6.50 12.61
N HIS A 382 -5.78 6.97 11.57
CA HIS A 382 -4.33 6.87 11.45
C HIS A 382 -3.68 8.25 11.60
N TYR A 383 -2.58 8.30 12.36
CA TYR A 383 -1.95 9.55 12.74
C TYR A 383 -0.43 9.44 12.84
N PRO A 384 0.31 10.54 12.60
CA PRO A 384 1.74 10.58 12.79
C PRO A 384 2.09 11.00 14.20
N VAL A 385 3.19 10.48 14.72
CA VAL A 385 3.91 11.04 15.87
C VAL A 385 5.22 11.59 15.36
N ILE A 386 5.39 12.91 15.48
CA ILE A 386 6.51 13.65 14.88
C ILE A 386 7.43 14.10 16.01
N ASP A 387 8.70 13.69 15.93
CA ASP A 387 9.76 14.06 16.86
C ASP A 387 10.97 14.54 16.04
N GLY A 388 11.07 15.84 15.85
CA GLY A 388 12.06 16.45 14.96
C GLY A 388 12.02 15.85 13.55
N ASP A 389 13.14 15.32 13.09
CA ASP A 389 13.24 14.68 11.76
C ASP A 389 12.58 13.30 11.71
N LYS A 390 12.34 12.67 12.84
CA LYS A 390 11.72 11.34 12.91
C LYS A 390 10.21 11.45 12.86
N THR A 391 9.59 10.51 12.15
CA THR A 391 8.13 10.32 12.15
C THR A 391 7.83 8.84 12.26
N VAL A 392 6.92 8.50 13.14
CA VAL A 392 6.32 7.18 13.24
C VAL A 392 4.80 7.30 13.09
N TYR A 393 4.19 6.22 12.64
CA TYR A 393 2.78 6.20 12.26
C TYR A 393 2.05 5.21 13.16
N HIS A 394 0.95 5.63 13.73
CA HIS A 394 0.13 4.85 14.65
C HIS A 394 -1.31 4.83 14.18
N ARG A 395 -2.09 3.87 14.69
CA ARG A 395 -3.54 3.86 14.52
C ARG A 395 -4.26 3.93 15.87
N HIS A 396 -5.37 4.65 15.88
CA HIS A 396 -6.28 4.76 17.01
C HIS A 396 -7.55 3.97 16.70
N PRO A 397 -7.96 2.99 17.51
CA PRO A 397 -9.24 2.30 17.32
C PRO A 397 -10.38 3.25 17.68
N ILE A 398 -11.19 3.60 16.70
CA ILE A 398 -12.35 4.48 16.85
C ILE A 398 -13.53 3.68 17.37
N HIS A 399 -13.90 2.60 16.66
CA HIS A 399 -15.00 1.72 17.05
C HIS A 399 -14.82 0.32 16.50
N GLN A 400 -15.23 -0.67 17.27
CA GLN A 400 -15.31 -2.06 16.85
C GLN A 400 -16.63 -2.64 17.33
N PHE A 401 -17.44 -3.15 16.41
CA PHE A 401 -18.80 -3.61 16.71
C PHE A 401 -19.25 -4.71 15.76
N SER A 402 -20.25 -5.46 16.22
CA SER A 402 -20.97 -6.39 15.36
C SER A 402 -22.24 -5.70 14.84
N PHE A 403 -22.31 -5.48 13.53
CA PHE A 403 -23.50 -4.91 12.92
C PHE A 403 -24.69 -5.88 12.87
N THR A 404 -24.45 -7.18 13.08
CA THR A 404 -25.51 -8.20 13.12
C THR A 404 -26.06 -8.48 14.53
N ALA A 405 -25.34 -8.07 15.58
CA ALA A 405 -25.76 -8.28 16.96
C ALA A 405 -26.95 -7.39 17.35
N LEU A 406 -27.68 -7.79 18.37
CA LEU A 406 -28.82 -7.04 18.93
C LEU A 406 -29.84 -6.64 17.84
N ASP A 407 -30.18 -7.61 16.95
CA ASP A 407 -31.07 -7.42 15.82
C ASP A 407 -30.67 -6.25 14.89
N GLY A 408 -29.34 -6.03 14.75
CA GLY A 408 -28.82 -4.99 13.87
C GLY A 408 -28.86 -3.58 14.45
N LYS A 409 -28.79 -3.43 15.76
CA LYS A 409 -28.79 -2.11 16.44
C LYS A 409 -27.74 -1.17 15.85
N GLU A 410 -26.58 -1.70 15.48
CA GLU A 410 -25.47 -0.92 14.92
C GLU A 410 -25.29 -1.10 13.40
N LYS A 411 -26.27 -1.67 12.69
CA LYS A 411 -26.15 -1.96 11.24
C LYS A 411 -25.83 -0.72 10.39
N TRP A 412 -26.22 0.47 10.81
CA TRP A 412 -25.98 1.71 10.12
C TRP A 412 -24.82 2.56 10.64
N THR A 413 -24.14 2.12 11.69
CA THR A 413 -23.07 2.89 12.35
C THR A 413 -21.91 3.21 11.39
N SER A 414 -21.43 2.23 10.64
CA SER A 414 -20.35 2.45 9.66
C SER A 414 -20.79 3.37 8.52
N TYR A 415 -21.98 3.13 7.93
CA TYR A 415 -22.54 3.98 6.88
C TYR A 415 -22.60 5.45 7.31
N LYS A 416 -23.20 5.73 8.48
CA LYS A 416 -23.33 7.10 9.00
C LYS A 416 -21.98 7.74 9.25
N PHE A 417 -21.02 6.99 9.80
CA PHE A 417 -19.67 7.45 10.04
C PHE A 417 -18.97 7.86 8.73
N VAL A 418 -19.04 7.02 7.70
CA VAL A 418 -18.42 7.28 6.39
C VAL A 418 -19.05 8.50 5.71
N MET A 419 -20.37 8.59 5.71
CA MET A 419 -21.06 9.75 5.14
C MET A 419 -20.70 11.05 5.87
N GLY A 420 -20.59 11.01 7.21
CA GLY A 420 -20.13 12.15 8.00
C GLY A 420 -18.68 12.51 7.72
N MET A 421 -17.83 11.51 7.46
CA MET A 421 -16.44 11.74 7.06
C MET A 421 -16.35 12.45 5.71
N TYR A 422 -17.17 12.08 4.73
CA TYR A 422 -17.21 12.74 3.41
C TYR A 422 -17.67 14.20 3.50
N ASP A 423 -18.71 14.48 4.30
CA ASP A 423 -19.31 15.81 4.39
C ASP A 423 -18.59 16.78 5.34
N ASP A 424 -18.12 16.28 6.49
CA ASP A 424 -17.61 17.15 7.56
C ASP A 424 -16.09 17.14 7.63
N TRP A 425 -15.45 15.94 7.52
CA TRP A 425 -14.01 15.81 7.70
C TRP A 425 -13.22 16.09 6.41
N ALA A 426 -13.63 15.50 5.28
CA ALA A 426 -12.90 15.60 4.03
C ALA A 426 -12.75 17.04 3.52
N PRO A 427 -13.77 17.93 3.59
CA PRO A 427 -13.61 19.34 3.22
C PRO A 427 -12.55 20.06 4.07
N SER A 428 -12.52 19.82 5.36
CA SER A 428 -11.54 20.44 6.28
C SER A 428 -10.13 19.93 6.00
N HIS A 429 -9.99 18.63 5.75
CA HIS A 429 -8.72 18.02 5.39
C HIS A 429 -8.21 18.53 4.04
N PHE A 430 -9.07 18.60 3.03
CA PHE A 430 -8.75 19.14 1.71
C PHE A 430 -8.27 20.59 1.80
N LYS A 431 -8.98 21.45 2.53
CA LYS A 431 -8.59 22.84 2.76
C LYS A 431 -7.19 22.92 3.40
N ARG A 432 -6.90 22.05 4.36
CA ARG A 432 -5.56 21.96 4.99
C ARG A 432 -4.48 21.58 3.97
N LEU A 433 -4.74 20.60 3.12
CA LEU A 433 -3.82 20.21 2.03
C LEU A 433 -3.58 21.35 1.05
N CYS A 434 -4.65 22.00 0.56
CA CYS A 434 -4.54 23.14 -0.35
C CYS A 434 -3.70 24.27 0.26
N SER A 435 -3.91 24.60 1.53
CA SER A 435 -3.11 25.61 2.24
C SER A 435 -1.61 25.29 2.22
N ALA A 436 -1.23 24.02 2.40
CA ALA A 436 0.17 23.63 2.34
C ALA A 436 0.69 23.59 0.89
N ILE A 437 -0.14 23.18 -0.07
CA ILE A 437 0.23 23.20 -1.51
C ILE A 437 0.46 24.63 -1.99
N ASP A 438 -0.34 25.59 -1.54
CA ASP A 438 -0.16 27.00 -1.91
C ASP A 438 1.15 27.60 -1.41
N GLU A 439 1.76 27.00 -0.39
CA GLU A 439 3.08 27.39 0.14
C GLU A 439 4.26 26.61 -0.46
N LEU A 440 4.00 25.61 -1.33
CA LEU A 440 5.09 24.88 -2.00
C LEU A 440 5.97 25.83 -2.80
N PRO A 441 7.31 25.69 -2.72
CA PRO A 441 8.22 26.48 -3.53
C PRO A 441 8.09 26.14 -5.01
N GLU A 442 8.40 27.09 -5.88
CA GLU A 442 8.57 26.81 -7.30
C GLU A 442 9.88 26.02 -7.50
N VAL A 443 9.76 24.81 -8.03
CA VAL A 443 10.91 23.95 -8.34
C VAL A 443 11.18 24.06 -9.84
N ASN A 444 12.30 24.70 -10.21
CA ASN A 444 12.77 24.72 -11.60
C ASN A 444 13.38 23.36 -11.94
N LEU A 445 12.68 22.56 -12.73
CA LEU A 445 13.14 21.25 -13.20
C LEU A 445 14.27 21.33 -14.23
N ASP A 446 14.56 22.53 -14.78
CA ASP A 446 15.54 22.74 -15.85
C ASP A 446 17.03 22.61 -15.43
N VAL A 447 17.30 22.46 -14.13
CA VAL A 447 18.71 22.41 -13.62
C VAL A 447 19.27 20.98 -13.54
N SER A 448 18.43 19.94 -13.64
CA SER A 448 18.89 18.55 -13.47
C SER A 448 19.17 17.80 -14.77
N GLN A 449 19.01 18.41 -15.94
CA GLN A 449 19.39 17.85 -17.23
C GLN A 449 20.50 18.67 -17.87
N GLN A 450 21.66 18.81 -17.22
CA GLN A 450 22.87 19.01 -18.01
C GLN A 450 23.21 17.66 -18.63
N PRO A 451 23.26 17.56 -19.98
CA PRO A 451 23.82 16.40 -20.65
C PRO A 451 25.25 16.24 -20.15
N ASP A 452 25.61 15.03 -19.74
CA ASP A 452 27.00 14.66 -19.54
C ASP A 452 27.82 15.22 -20.71
N GLU A 453 28.76 16.11 -20.43
CA GLU A 453 29.71 16.59 -21.43
C GLU A 453 30.32 15.39 -22.14
N ILE A 454 29.99 15.25 -23.41
CA ILE A 454 30.61 14.28 -24.30
C ILE A 454 32.10 14.62 -24.33
N LEU A 455 32.88 13.90 -23.55
CA LEU A 455 34.33 13.91 -23.64
C LEU A 455 34.71 13.59 -25.10
N PRO A 456 35.51 14.48 -25.77
CA PRO A 456 35.93 14.21 -27.15
C PRO A 456 36.71 12.90 -27.20
N GLN A 457 36.26 12.00 -28.04
CA GLN A 457 36.96 10.74 -28.32
C GLN A 457 38.31 11.07 -28.96
N PRO A 458 39.42 10.40 -28.58
CA PRO A 458 40.70 10.61 -29.25
C PRO A 458 40.60 10.10 -30.71
N GLU A 459 40.88 10.96 -31.64
CA GLU A 459 40.99 10.61 -33.04
C GLU A 459 42.08 9.52 -33.25
N LEU A 460 41.64 8.36 -33.71
CA LEU A 460 42.55 7.33 -34.23
C LEU A 460 43.01 7.75 -35.60
N SER A 461 44.23 8.34 -35.68
CA SER A 461 44.91 8.57 -36.95
C SER A 461 45.36 7.21 -37.54
N PHE A 462 44.72 6.79 -38.59
CA PHE A 462 45.24 5.73 -39.45
C PHE A 462 46.34 6.33 -40.33
N SER A 463 47.59 5.95 -40.09
CA SER A 463 48.67 6.15 -41.05
C SER A 463 48.61 5.09 -42.15
N GLU A 464 48.23 5.45 -43.33
CA GLU A 464 48.48 4.65 -44.54
C GLU A 464 49.97 4.60 -44.77
N SER A 465 50.54 3.42 -44.69
CA SER A 465 51.88 3.14 -45.27
C SER A 465 51.67 2.46 -46.62
N SER A 466 51.83 3.26 -47.67
CA SER A 466 52.11 2.79 -49.01
C SER A 466 53.57 2.35 -49.07
N GLY A 467 53.83 1.14 -49.62
CA GLY A 467 55.19 0.67 -49.87
C GLY A 467 55.20 -0.66 -50.58
N PHE A 468 55.40 -0.57 -51.91
CA PHE A 468 55.92 -1.58 -52.86
C PHE A 468 55.48 -3.02 -52.77
#